data_d5550cb3cce00edeb2dc44086779a8b1
#
_entry.id   d5550cb3cce00edeb2dc44086779a8b1
#
_cell.length_a   1.000
_cell.length_b   1.000
_cell.length_c   1.000
_cell.angle_alpha   90.00
_cell.angle_beta   90.00
_cell.angle_gamma   90.00
#
_symmetry.space_group_name_H-M   'P 1'
#
loop_
_entity.id
_entity.type
_entity.pdbx_description
1 polymer ?
#
loop_
_entity_poly.entity_id
_entity_poly.type
_entity_poly.pdbx_seq_one_letter_code
_entity_poly.pdbx_strand_id
1 'polypeptide(L)'
;MKISRVALASLVIINILACSDSKTDKTYNKIVLTNKDDTLLNRASVEKTILGFLNWYKNNEDKLGQINLIKGGLPEKTTNYSFDFVATRKYLFELKRSGYLSDSFINNLQKHFIEVDDYLKKYPQNDGPIQGLDYDIIMKSQDYMDVWSNLDNVKILNKDINNDKAYLKLEFGGYYKANYYLTKKDSLWLLDNIVNDFSGEK
;
A
#
# COMPACT_ATOMS: atom_id res chain seq x y z
N MET A 1 47.62 -29.98 -34.70
CA MET A 1 48.29 -28.66 -34.72
C MET A 1 47.24 -27.58 -35.00
N LYS A 2 46.72 -26.92 -33.96
CA LYS A 2 45.92 -25.68 -34.08
C LYS A 2 46.12 -24.90 -32.80
N ILE A 3 46.55 -23.70 -32.97
CA ILE A 3 47.08 -22.75 -31.99
C ILE A 3 45.92 -22.02 -31.30
N SER A 4 45.95 -22.02 -29.98
CA SER A 4 45.06 -21.25 -29.14
C SER A 4 45.52 -19.77 -29.10
N ARG A 5 44.60 -18.84 -29.33
CA ARG A 5 44.83 -17.40 -29.12
C ARG A 5 44.23 -16.97 -27.78
N VAL A 6 45.10 -16.62 -26.85
CA VAL A 6 44.77 -15.97 -25.60
C VAL A 6 44.60 -14.48 -25.86
N ALA A 7 43.44 -13.91 -25.56
CA ALA A 7 43.20 -12.47 -25.59
C ALA A 7 43.44 -11.90 -24.20
N LEU A 8 44.42 -11.01 -24.12
CA LEU A 8 44.79 -10.27 -22.92
C LEU A 8 43.88 -9.04 -22.81
N ALA A 9 43.02 -8.99 -21.77
CA ALA A 9 42.23 -7.81 -21.46
C ALA A 9 43.02 -6.90 -20.51
N SER A 10 43.34 -5.71 -20.98
CA SER A 10 44.04 -4.69 -20.19
C SER A 10 43.03 -3.99 -19.25
N LEU A 11 43.33 -4.06 -17.96
CA LEU A 11 42.60 -3.36 -16.90
C LEU A 11 43.13 -1.93 -16.81
N VAL A 12 42.34 -0.94 -17.19
CA VAL A 12 42.67 0.48 -16.98
C VAL A 12 42.06 0.91 -15.64
N ILE A 13 42.91 1.15 -14.65
CA ILE A 13 42.53 1.73 -13.36
C ILE A 13 42.60 3.25 -13.48
N ILE A 14 41.45 3.93 -13.50
CA ILE A 14 41.39 5.38 -13.41
C ILE A 14 41.13 5.76 -11.96
N ASN A 15 42.18 6.27 -11.27
CA ASN A 15 42.03 6.92 -9.99
C ASN A 15 41.53 8.36 -10.19
N ILE A 16 40.30 8.64 -9.77
CA ILE A 16 39.80 10.00 -9.65
C ILE A 16 39.84 10.37 -8.17
N LEU A 17 40.81 11.22 -7.80
CA LEU A 17 40.72 11.97 -6.55
C LEU A 17 39.70 13.09 -6.74
N ALA A 18 38.63 13.06 -5.99
CA ALA A 18 37.70 14.18 -5.85
C ALA A 18 37.70 14.66 -4.41
N CYS A 19 37.95 15.95 -4.28
CA CYS A 19 37.98 16.69 -3.01
C CYS A 19 36.63 16.68 -2.32
N SER A 20 36.73 16.63 -1.00
CA SER A 20 35.66 16.79 -0.02
C SER A 20 35.07 18.20 -0.08
N ASP A 21 33.74 18.28 -0.29
CA ASP A 21 32.92 19.36 0.24
C ASP A 21 31.69 18.73 0.91
N SER A 22 31.64 18.89 2.23
CA SER A 22 30.60 18.36 3.10
C SER A 22 29.32 19.22 2.98
N LYS A 23 28.45 18.88 2.04
CA LYS A 23 27.04 19.18 2.14
C LYS A 23 26.30 17.87 2.28
N THR A 24 25.65 17.69 3.43
CA THR A 24 24.74 16.57 3.71
C THR A 24 23.52 16.67 2.78
N ASP A 25 23.69 16.27 1.55
CA ASP A 25 22.59 16.01 0.64
C ASP A 25 21.92 14.71 1.10
N LYS A 26 20.75 14.86 1.73
CA LYS A 26 19.87 13.71 1.95
C LYS A 26 19.43 13.21 0.59
N THR A 27 20.15 12.23 0.05
CA THR A 27 19.80 11.57 -1.21
C THR A 27 18.48 10.82 -1.00
N TYR A 28 17.38 11.42 -1.41
CA TYR A 28 16.09 10.72 -1.49
C TYR A 28 16.16 9.74 -2.66
N ASN A 29 16.14 8.47 -2.37
CA ASN A 29 16.08 7.44 -3.41
C ASN A 29 14.70 7.49 -4.07
N LYS A 30 14.65 7.94 -5.32
CA LYS A 30 13.44 7.89 -6.14
C LYS A 30 13.19 6.43 -6.53
N ILE A 31 12.02 5.90 -6.17
CA ILE A 31 11.59 4.56 -6.58
C ILE A 31 10.96 4.66 -7.97
N VAL A 32 11.52 3.98 -8.95
CA VAL A 32 10.98 3.92 -10.31
C VAL A 32 10.17 2.65 -10.47
N LEU A 33 8.87 2.80 -10.73
CA LEU A 33 7.99 1.68 -11.11
C LEU A 33 8.24 1.35 -12.59
N THR A 34 8.81 0.18 -12.85
CA THR A 34 8.86 -0.37 -14.21
C THR A 34 7.59 -1.17 -14.46
N ASN A 35 6.82 -0.74 -15.45
CA ASN A 35 5.63 -1.45 -15.89
C ASN A 35 6.02 -2.83 -16.44
N LYS A 36 5.75 -3.91 -15.71
CA LYS A 36 5.24 -5.17 -16.23
C LYS A 36 5.04 -6.22 -15.13
N ASP A 37 3.95 -6.94 -15.24
CA ASP A 37 3.47 -8.17 -14.63
C ASP A 37 4.54 -9.13 -14.06
N ASP A 38 5.19 -8.72 -12.98
CA ASP A 38 5.93 -9.68 -12.18
C ASP A 38 5.64 -9.44 -10.69
N THR A 39 4.42 -9.80 -10.31
CA THR A 39 3.94 -9.68 -8.93
C THR A 39 4.88 -10.37 -7.93
N LEU A 40 5.59 -11.42 -8.34
CA LEU A 40 6.54 -12.14 -7.50
C LEU A 40 7.83 -11.32 -7.32
N LEU A 41 8.42 -10.77 -8.39
CA LEU A 41 9.61 -9.92 -8.31
C LEU A 41 9.30 -8.61 -7.57
N ASN A 42 8.10 -8.06 -7.76
CA ASN A 42 7.68 -6.86 -7.04
C ASN A 42 7.61 -7.09 -5.52
N ARG A 43 7.24 -8.28 -5.06
CA ARG A 43 7.18 -8.62 -3.63
C ARG A 43 8.51 -9.06 -3.02
N ALA A 44 9.59 -9.10 -3.78
CA ALA A 44 10.92 -9.40 -3.27
C ALA A 44 11.52 -8.23 -2.46
N SER A 45 11.02 -7.00 -2.64
CA SER A 45 11.42 -5.83 -1.85
C SER A 45 10.23 -5.17 -1.18
N VAL A 46 10.45 -4.58 -0.01
CA VAL A 46 9.42 -3.93 0.81
C VAL A 46 8.78 -2.78 0.06
N GLU A 47 9.59 -1.91 -0.54
CA GLU A 47 9.16 -0.74 -1.30
C GLU A 47 8.29 -1.15 -2.50
N LYS A 48 8.78 -2.11 -3.26
CA LYS A 48 8.06 -2.61 -4.44
C LYS A 48 6.74 -3.28 -4.06
N THR A 49 6.69 -3.95 -2.89
CA THR A 49 5.45 -4.53 -2.37
C THR A 49 4.41 -3.43 -2.10
N ILE A 50 4.80 -2.36 -1.39
CA ILE A 50 3.89 -1.26 -1.07
C ILE A 50 3.41 -0.57 -2.35
N LEU A 51 4.34 -0.14 -3.21
CA LEU A 51 3.98 0.56 -4.44
C LEU A 51 3.22 -0.31 -5.44
N GLY A 52 3.56 -1.60 -5.50
CA GLY A 52 2.83 -2.58 -6.30
C GLY A 52 1.38 -2.73 -5.81
N PHE A 53 1.16 -2.78 -4.50
CA PHE A 53 -0.18 -2.79 -3.93
C PHE A 53 -0.95 -1.51 -4.21
N LEU A 54 -0.35 -0.35 -3.98
CA LEU A 54 -0.99 0.95 -4.20
C LEU A 54 -1.38 1.13 -5.68
N ASN A 55 -0.50 0.76 -6.60
CA ASN A 55 -0.81 0.80 -8.02
C ASN A 55 -1.90 -0.20 -8.41
N TRP A 56 -1.88 -1.42 -7.85
CA TRP A 56 -2.94 -2.39 -8.04
C TRP A 56 -4.28 -1.85 -7.51
N TYR A 57 -4.28 -1.26 -6.31
CA TYR A 57 -5.48 -0.73 -5.68
C TYR A 57 -6.08 0.41 -6.51
N LYS A 58 -5.28 1.39 -6.89
CA LYS A 58 -5.67 2.46 -7.81
C LYS A 58 -6.36 1.94 -9.08
N ASN A 59 -5.80 0.90 -9.71
CA ASN A 59 -6.33 0.34 -10.95
C ASN A 59 -7.56 -0.56 -10.76
N ASN A 60 -7.89 -0.93 -9.53
CA ASN A 60 -9.04 -1.78 -9.20
C ASN A 60 -10.09 -1.08 -8.32
N GLU A 61 -9.89 0.19 -7.98
CA GLU A 61 -10.75 0.96 -7.09
C GLU A 61 -12.20 0.97 -7.57
N ASP A 62 -12.44 1.30 -8.83
CA ASP A 62 -13.78 1.32 -9.43
C ASP A 62 -14.46 -0.06 -9.35
N LYS A 63 -13.72 -1.12 -9.63
CA LYS A 63 -14.24 -2.49 -9.54
C LYS A 63 -14.59 -2.88 -8.10
N LEU A 64 -13.76 -2.50 -7.16
CA LEU A 64 -13.99 -2.75 -5.73
C LEU A 64 -15.18 -1.91 -5.22
N GLY A 65 -15.28 -0.66 -5.65
CA GLY A 65 -16.39 0.25 -5.31
C GLY A 65 -17.76 -0.23 -5.82
N GLN A 66 -17.81 -1.05 -6.88
CA GLN A 66 -19.04 -1.68 -7.35
C GLN A 66 -19.54 -2.80 -6.43
N ILE A 67 -18.75 -3.25 -5.47
CA ILE A 67 -19.16 -4.24 -4.47
C ILE A 67 -19.84 -3.49 -3.33
N ASN A 68 -21.19 -3.42 -3.37
CA ASN A 68 -21.95 -2.71 -2.36
C ASN A 68 -21.93 -3.44 -1.01
N LEU A 69 -21.17 -2.91 -0.07
CA LEU A 69 -21.00 -3.52 1.27
C LEU A 69 -22.19 -3.27 2.20
N ILE A 70 -23.04 -2.27 1.87
CA ILE A 70 -24.13 -1.80 2.72
C ILE A 70 -25.46 -2.03 2.01
N LYS A 71 -26.43 -2.51 2.76
CA LYS A 71 -27.88 -2.60 2.39
C LYS A 71 -28.68 -1.58 3.16
N GLY A 72 -29.84 -1.20 2.63
CA GLY A 72 -30.76 -0.24 3.24
C GLY A 72 -30.39 1.23 2.98
N GLY A 73 -31.04 2.14 3.68
CA GLY A 73 -30.84 3.57 3.49
C GLY A 73 -31.49 4.12 2.23
N LEU A 74 -30.77 5.02 1.55
CA LEU A 74 -31.24 5.68 0.32
C LEU A 74 -31.55 4.68 -0.82
N PRO A 75 -32.50 5.01 -1.72
CA PRO A 75 -33.23 6.30 -1.81
C PRO A 75 -34.44 6.39 -0.90
N GLU A 76 -34.98 5.27 -0.42
CA GLU A 76 -36.32 5.24 0.23
C GLU A 76 -36.27 5.53 1.74
N LYS A 77 -35.08 5.46 2.37
CA LYS A 77 -34.87 5.64 3.82
C LYS A 77 -35.83 4.81 4.71
N THR A 78 -36.41 3.75 4.14
CA THR A 78 -37.40 2.91 4.84
C THR A 78 -36.74 1.83 5.70
N THR A 79 -35.49 1.48 5.41
CA THR A 79 -34.73 0.46 6.13
C THR A 79 -33.43 1.03 6.62
N ASN A 80 -33.02 0.61 7.82
CA ASN A 80 -31.72 1.00 8.35
C ASN A 80 -30.58 0.36 7.57
N TYR A 81 -29.40 1.00 7.60
CA TYR A 81 -28.17 0.45 7.08
C TYR A 81 -27.79 -0.86 7.81
N SER A 82 -27.30 -1.81 7.04
CA SER A 82 -26.72 -3.06 7.54
C SER A 82 -25.68 -3.59 6.58
N PHE A 83 -24.72 -4.38 7.07
CA PHE A 83 -23.72 -4.98 6.18
C PHE A 83 -24.29 -6.13 5.33
N ASP A 84 -23.88 -6.16 4.06
CA ASP A 84 -23.98 -7.36 3.23
C ASP A 84 -22.74 -8.22 3.42
N PHE A 85 -22.78 -9.19 4.33
CA PHE A 85 -21.64 -10.08 4.57
C PHE A 85 -21.32 -11.01 3.39
N VAL A 86 -22.20 -11.18 2.41
CA VAL A 86 -21.88 -11.89 1.16
C VAL A 86 -21.00 -10.99 0.28
N ALA A 87 -21.42 -9.74 0.10
CA ALA A 87 -20.63 -8.73 -0.61
C ALA A 87 -19.29 -8.45 0.09
N THR A 88 -19.30 -8.36 1.43
CA THR A 88 -18.09 -8.17 2.24
C THR A 88 -17.07 -9.28 2.00
N ARG A 89 -17.49 -10.55 2.02
CA ARG A 89 -16.58 -11.67 1.71
C ARG A 89 -16.02 -11.58 0.28
N LYS A 90 -16.84 -11.17 -0.70
CA LYS A 90 -16.39 -10.96 -2.08
C LYS A 90 -15.34 -9.85 -2.15
N TYR A 91 -15.56 -8.73 -1.47
CA TYR A 91 -14.61 -7.62 -1.40
C TYR A 91 -13.27 -8.05 -0.80
N LEU A 92 -13.28 -8.71 0.35
CA LEU A 92 -12.08 -9.23 1.01
C LEU A 92 -11.34 -10.25 0.13
N PHE A 93 -12.07 -11.09 -0.59
CA PHE A 93 -11.50 -12.06 -1.52
C PHE A 93 -10.80 -11.37 -2.70
N GLU A 94 -11.40 -10.36 -3.30
CA GLU A 94 -10.76 -9.59 -4.38
C GLU A 94 -9.50 -8.88 -3.89
N LEU A 95 -9.52 -8.27 -2.71
CA LEU A 95 -8.34 -7.68 -2.08
C LEU A 95 -7.23 -8.73 -1.88
N LYS A 96 -7.57 -9.89 -1.33
CA LYS A 96 -6.60 -10.99 -1.10
C LYS A 96 -5.99 -11.49 -2.40
N ARG A 97 -6.76 -11.54 -3.49
CA ARG A 97 -6.30 -11.93 -4.83
C ARG A 97 -5.25 -10.98 -5.42
N SER A 98 -5.11 -9.76 -4.90
CA SER A 98 -4.02 -8.87 -5.29
C SER A 98 -2.64 -9.53 -5.10
N GLY A 99 -2.55 -10.46 -4.16
CA GLY A 99 -1.33 -11.15 -3.77
C GLY A 99 -0.38 -10.31 -2.91
N TYR A 100 -0.70 -9.05 -2.59
CA TYR A 100 0.15 -8.17 -1.80
C TYR A 100 -0.19 -8.17 -0.30
N LEU A 101 -1.40 -8.58 0.08
CA LEU A 101 -1.91 -8.48 1.44
C LEU A 101 -1.73 -9.78 2.23
N SER A 102 -1.32 -9.65 3.49
CA SER A 102 -1.26 -10.77 4.43
C SER A 102 -2.65 -11.20 4.90
N ASP A 103 -2.73 -12.35 5.56
CA ASP A 103 -3.95 -12.76 6.25
C ASP A 103 -4.30 -11.81 7.40
N SER A 104 -3.28 -11.24 8.06
CA SER A 104 -3.46 -10.24 9.13
C SER A 104 -4.20 -9.01 8.62
N PHE A 105 -3.81 -8.47 7.45
CA PHE A 105 -4.50 -7.33 6.84
C PHE A 105 -5.98 -7.63 6.58
N ILE A 106 -6.28 -8.78 5.97
CA ILE A 106 -7.64 -9.19 5.64
C ILE A 106 -8.49 -9.40 6.91
N ASN A 107 -7.91 -10.05 7.93
CA ASN A 107 -8.60 -10.30 9.20
C ASN A 107 -8.90 -8.99 9.95
N ASN A 108 -7.96 -8.04 9.97
CA ASN A 108 -8.15 -6.73 10.58
C ASN A 108 -9.26 -5.94 9.87
N LEU A 109 -9.32 -6.00 8.55
CA LEU A 109 -10.37 -5.34 7.77
C LEU A 109 -11.73 -6.01 7.99
N GLN A 110 -11.78 -7.35 8.06
CA GLN A 110 -13.00 -8.08 8.40
C GLN A 110 -13.51 -7.71 9.79
N LYS A 111 -12.61 -7.61 10.77
CA LYS A 111 -12.95 -7.18 12.13
C LYS A 111 -13.55 -5.77 12.13
N HIS A 112 -12.94 -4.84 11.40
CA HIS A 112 -13.46 -3.49 11.24
C HIS A 112 -14.90 -3.47 10.70
N PHE A 113 -15.22 -4.27 9.69
CA PHE A 113 -16.58 -4.37 9.17
C PHE A 113 -17.58 -4.92 10.19
N ILE A 114 -17.17 -5.89 11.02
CA ILE A 114 -17.99 -6.41 12.12
C ILE A 114 -18.25 -5.32 13.17
N GLU A 115 -17.21 -4.56 13.53
CA GLU A 115 -17.31 -3.47 14.51
C GLU A 115 -18.26 -2.36 14.02
N VAL A 116 -18.22 -2.02 12.73
CA VAL A 116 -19.16 -1.04 12.14
C VAL A 116 -20.57 -1.59 12.08
N ASP A 117 -20.77 -2.85 11.74
CA ASP A 117 -22.10 -3.49 11.76
C ASP A 117 -22.70 -3.53 13.16
N ASP A 118 -21.89 -3.84 14.18
CA ASP A 118 -22.32 -3.82 15.59
C ASP A 118 -22.64 -2.40 16.08
N TYR A 119 -21.90 -1.40 15.58
CA TYR A 119 -22.25 0.01 15.82
C TYR A 119 -23.60 0.37 15.20
N LEU A 120 -23.85 0.00 13.93
CA LEU A 120 -25.14 0.24 13.25
C LEU A 120 -26.32 -0.46 13.91
N LYS A 121 -26.12 -1.66 14.46
CA LYS A 121 -27.16 -2.36 15.24
C LYS A 121 -27.51 -1.60 16.52
N LYS A 122 -26.48 -1.03 17.19
CA LYS A 122 -26.68 -0.28 18.43
C LYS A 122 -27.24 1.13 18.18
N TYR A 123 -26.84 1.75 17.11
CA TYR A 123 -27.21 3.10 16.70
C TYR A 123 -27.77 3.07 15.26
N PRO A 124 -29.02 2.61 15.07
CA PRO A 124 -29.58 2.46 13.74
C PRO A 124 -29.68 3.79 13.01
N GLN A 125 -29.21 3.82 11.77
CA GLN A 125 -29.33 4.96 10.86
C GLN A 125 -29.73 4.49 9.46
N ASN A 126 -30.37 5.36 8.67
CA ASN A 126 -30.81 5.09 7.32
C ASN A 126 -30.44 6.21 6.32
N ASP A 127 -29.68 7.20 6.77
CA ASP A 127 -29.23 8.34 5.98
C ASP A 127 -27.87 8.86 6.50
N GLY A 128 -27.15 9.57 5.63
CA GLY A 128 -25.86 10.18 5.94
C GLY A 128 -24.67 9.21 5.92
N PRO A 129 -23.46 9.71 6.18
CA PRO A 129 -22.24 8.91 6.20
C PRO A 129 -22.25 7.94 7.38
N ILE A 130 -21.76 6.74 7.13
CA ILE A 130 -21.63 5.69 8.16
C ILE A 130 -20.27 5.86 8.84
N GLN A 131 -20.26 6.03 10.16
CA GLN A 131 -19.03 6.12 10.94
C GLN A 131 -18.15 4.89 10.70
N GLY A 132 -16.90 5.13 10.31
CA GLY A 132 -15.94 4.08 9.98
C GLY A 132 -15.96 3.62 8.52
N LEU A 133 -16.88 4.15 7.69
CA LEU A 133 -16.91 3.99 6.23
C LEU A 133 -16.97 5.34 5.50
N ASP A 134 -16.82 6.44 6.20
CA ASP A 134 -16.83 7.81 5.71
C ASP A 134 -15.48 8.28 5.13
N TYR A 135 -14.55 7.35 4.97
CA TYR A 135 -13.22 7.51 4.36
C TYR A 135 -12.84 6.25 3.58
N ASP A 136 -11.81 6.32 2.75
CA ASP A 136 -11.26 5.12 2.11
C ASP A 136 -10.69 4.16 3.17
N ILE A 137 -11.31 2.99 3.29
CA ILE A 137 -11.03 2.02 4.35
C ILE A 137 -9.66 1.34 4.23
N ILE A 138 -9.04 1.37 3.04
CA ILE A 138 -7.71 0.83 2.79
C ILE A 138 -6.66 1.90 3.08
N MET A 139 -6.85 3.11 2.53
CA MET A 139 -5.91 4.22 2.68
C MET A 139 -6.09 4.95 4.00
N LYS A 140 -7.18 4.71 4.74
CA LYS A 140 -7.53 5.36 6.01
C LYS A 140 -7.59 6.90 5.90
N SER A 141 -8.01 7.43 4.76
CA SER A 141 -8.06 8.86 4.47
C SER A 141 -9.19 9.20 3.51
N GLN A 142 -9.70 10.43 3.61
CA GLN A 142 -10.57 11.03 2.60
C GLN A 142 -9.74 11.62 1.44
N ASP A 143 -8.52 12.06 1.71
CA ASP A 143 -7.65 12.76 0.75
C ASP A 143 -6.63 11.82 0.06
N TYR A 144 -6.94 10.53 -0.04
CA TYR A 144 -6.03 9.53 -0.61
C TYR A 144 -5.77 9.72 -2.12
N MET A 145 -6.59 10.51 -2.82
CA MET A 145 -6.41 10.80 -4.26
C MET A 145 -5.05 11.46 -4.56
N ASP A 146 -4.49 12.19 -3.60
CA ASP A 146 -3.16 12.79 -3.72
C ASP A 146 -2.06 11.70 -3.82
N VAL A 147 -2.28 10.54 -3.22
CA VAL A 147 -1.37 9.39 -3.35
C VAL A 147 -1.32 8.93 -4.80
N TRP A 148 -2.48 8.84 -5.48
CA TRP A 148 -2.55 8.41 -6.89
C TRP A 148 -1.80 9.32 -7.85
N SER A 149 -1.81 10.62 -7.58
CA SER A 149 -1.11 11.62 -8.37
C SER A 149 0.40 11.64 -8.13
N ASN A 150 0.85 11.04 -7.02
CA ASN A 150 2.24 11.11 -6.54
C ASN A 150 2.92 9.75 -6.38
N LEU A 151 2.37 8.67 -6.94
CA LEU A 151 2.97 7.32 -6.86
C LEU A 151 4.40 7.26 -7.44
N ASP A 152 4.72 8.11 -8.43
CA ASP A 152 6.05 8.20 -9.03
C ASP A 152 7.00 9.15 -8.27
N ASN A 153 6.50 9.84 -7.23
CA ASN A 153 7.25 10.82 -6.45
C ASN A 153 7.14 10.55 -4.94
N VAL A 154 7.49 9.33 -4.55
CA VAL A 154 7.42 8.85 -3.17
C VAL A 154 8.72 9.11 -2.44
N LYS A 155 8.65 9.66 -1.23
CA LYS A 155 9.80 9.80 -0.34
C LYS A 155 9.72 8.78 0.80
N ILE A 156 10.81 8.10 1.06
CA ILE A 156 10.97 7.24 2.24
C ILE A 156 11.45 8.13 3.38
N LEU A 157 10.60 8.35 4.37
CA LEU A 157 10.93 9.16 5.55
C LEU A 157 11.62 8.33 6.63
N ASN A 158 11.20 7.06 6.77
CA ASN A 158 11.81 6.10 7.69
C ASN A 158 11.69 4.69 7.13
N LYS A 159 12.65 3.83 7.45
CA LYS A 159 12.68 2.44 7.06
C LYS A 159 13.39 1.62 8.13
N ASP A 160 12.72 0.58 8.61
CA ASP A 160 13.28 -0.44 9.48
C ASP A 160 12.91 -1.82 8.94
N ILE A 161 13.91 -2.68 8.77
CA ILE A 161 13.74 -4.08 8.33
C ILE A 161 14.48 -4.97 9.29
N ASN A 162 13.75 -5.82 9.99
CA ASN A 162 14.29 -6.78 10.93
C ASN A 162 13.78 -8.19 10.60
N ASN A 163 14.64 -9.03 10.06
CA ASN A 163 14.34 -10.41 9.63
C ASN A 163 13.12 -10.49 8.68
N ASP A 164 11.99 -10.93 9.22
CA ASP A 164 10.72 -11.13 8.52
C ASP A 164 9.70 -10.01 8.75
N LYS A 165 10.08 -8.94 9.44
CA LYS A 165 9.25 -7.76 9.68
C LYS A 165 9.85 -6.52 9.03
N ALA A 166 8.99 -5.67 8.49
CA ALA A 166 9.39 -4.39 7.96
C ALA A 166 8.40 -3.30 8.33
N TYR A 167 8.94 -2.11 8.50
CA TYR A 167 8.21 -0.87 8.71
C TYR A 167 8.77 0.18 7.75
N LEU A 168 7.89 0.85 7.00
CA LEU A 168 8.23 2.01 6.19
C LEU A 168 7.26 3.15 6.48
N LYS A 169 7.81 4.35 6.65
CA LYS A 169 7.06 5.60 6.62
C LYS A 169 7.29 6.27 5.28
N LEU A 170 6.24 6.46 4.51
CA LEU A 170 6.28 7.08 3.19
C LEU A 170 5.54 8.42 3.19
N GLU A 171 6.02 9.34 2.34
CA GLU A 171 5.38 10.62 2.05
C GLU A 171 5.09 10.70 0.54
N PHE A 172 3.88 11.10 0.20
CA PHE A 172 3.41 11.30 -1.17
C PHE A 172 3.06 12.78 -1.37
N GLY A 173 3.67 13.42 -2.36
CA GLY A 173 3.39 14.82 -2.72
C GLY A 173 3.65 15.87 -1.64
N GLY A 174 4.29 15.50 -0.52
CA GLY A 174 4.55 16.39 0.61
C GLY A 174 3.41 16.52 1.62
N TYR A 175 2.24 15.94 1.35
CA TYR A 175 1.04 16.07 2.19
C TYR A 175 0.66 14.76 2.86
N TYR A 176 0.45 13.70 2.09
CA TYR A 176 0.01 12.43 2.62
C TYR A 176 1.18 11.63 3.17
N LYS A 177 1.10 11.26 4.44
CA LYS A 177 2.09 10.41 5.12
C LYS A 177 1.42 9.20 5.71
N ALA A 178 2.02 8.04 5.50
CA ALA A 178 1.51 6.81 6.09
C ALA A 178 2.63 5.85 6.48
N ASN A 179 2.31 5.05 7.48
CA ASN A 179 3.14 3.98 8.02
C ASN A 179 2.67 2.65 7.45
N TYR A 180 3.58 1.89 6.88
CA TYR A 180 3.34 0.59 6.26
C TYR A 180 4.05 -0.48 7.07
N TYR A 181 3.31 -1.50 7.47
CA TYR A 181 3.83 -2.65 8.22
C TYR A 181 3.73 -3.89 7.37
N LEU A 182 4.82 -4.66 7.28
CA LEU A 182 4.89 -5.84 6.42
C LEU A 182 5.50 -7.03 7.16
N THR A 183 5.09 -8.21 6.71
CA THR A 183 5.69 -9.49 7.10
C THR A 183 6.23 -10.20 5.87
N LYS A 184 7.39 -10.84 6.02
CA LYS A 184 7.98 -11.70 4.99
C LYS A 184 7.48 -13.13 5.17
N LYS A 185 6.94 -13.72 4.11
CA LYS A 185 6.51 -15.11 4.06
C LYS A 185 6.98 -15.72 2.73
N ASP A 186 7.61 -16.89 2.80
CA ASP A 186 8.10 -17.60 1.61
C ASP A 186 8.94 -16.69 0.68
N SER A 187 9.85 -15.92 1.28
CA SER A 187 10.71 -14.92 0.62
C SER A 187 10.01 -13.69 0.02
N LEU A 188 8.68 -13.57 0.16
CA LEU A 188 7.88 -12.46 -0.34
C LEU A 188 7.40 -11.59 0.81
N TRP A 189 7.43 -10.27 0.61
CA TRP A 189 6.83 -9.32 1.53
C TRP A 189 5.32 -9.21 1.30
N LEU A 190 4.56 -9.16 2.39
CA LEU A 190 3.12 -8.97 2.39
C LEU A 190 2.77 -7.83 3.33
N LEU A 191 1.85 -6.97 2.92
CA LEU A 191 1.37 -5.85 3.70
C LEU A 191 0.43 -6.32 4.81
N ASP A 192 0.74 -5.97 6.05
CA ASP A 192 -0.04 -6.30 7.26
C ASP A 192 -0.97 -5.17 7.68
N ASN A 193 -0.56 -3.92 7.48
CA ASN A 193 -1.33 -2.75 7.89
C ASN A 193 -0.86 -1.47 7.19
N ILE A 194 -1.78 -0.51 7.06
CA ILE A 194 -1.53 0.88 6.66
C ILE A 194 -2.12 1.76 7.77
N VAL A 195 -1.31 2.69 8.28
CA VAL A 195 -1.72 3.65 9.31
C VAL A 195 -1.33 5.04 8.87
N ASN A 196 -2.32 5.93 8.71
CA ASN A 196 -2.05 7.33 8.40
C ASN A 196 -1.28 8.00 9.54
N ASP A 197 -0.40 8.90 9.16
CA ASP A 197 0.33 9.74 10.08
C ASP A 197 -0.10 11.21 9.94
N PHE A 198 -1.07 11.59 10.75
CA PHE A 198 -1.55 12.98 10.85
C PHE A 198 -0.68 13.86 11.75
N SER A 199 0.51 13.41 12.18
CA SER A 199 1.37 14.12 13.15
C SER A 199 1.99 15.42 12.61
N GLY A 200 1.64 15.87 11.41
CA GLY A 200 2.13 17.10 10.77
C GLY A 200 1.16 18.29 10.75
N GLU A 201 -0.09 18.11 11.14
CA GLU A 201 -1.08 19.18 11.21
C GLU A 201 -1.10 19.79 12.62
N LYS A 202 -0.19 20.75 12.87
CA LYS A 202 -0.26 21.71 13.99
C LYS A 202 0.02 23.09 13.47
#